data_b7e788f3beffda07196a85bd9af68fa8
#
_entry.id   b7e788f3beffda07196a85bd9af68fa8
#
_cell.length_a   1.000
_cell.length_b   1.000
_cell.length_c   1.000
_cell.angle_alpha   90.00
_cell.angle_beta   90.00
_cell.angle_gamma   90.00
#
_symmetry.space_group_name_H-M   'P 1'
#
loop_
_entity.id
_entity.type
_entity.pdbx_description
1 polymer ?
#
loop_
_entity_poly.entity_id
_entity_poly.type
_entity_poly.pdbx_seq_one_letter_code
_entity_poly.pdbx_strand_id
1 'polypeptide(L)'
;VVPVAVTQAGGASTATAGVTQNLDGVEWPASTRLSYELHGWYRGDVTGNAKVEWLREGRRYQVHLEVVIGSSMAPLARRRMSSEGRISPDGLVPQRYEQETWQIIGRTRRADMVLGSELVTLANGQRQPRPPDVQDTASQFVQMVFLLMTRPELARPGASVDFALALPHRIDRWTYDMIGAETLTTPAGSITTLHVRPRRRAAEGDLTVQMWLAPSLQMLPARIRIEQDATTWADLVLAKAPEQAAR
;
A
#
# COMPACT_ATOMS: atom_id res chain seq x y z
N VAL A 1 59.85 39.76 7.36
CA VAL A 1 59.54 38.34 7.47
C VAL A 1 58.20 38.23 8.17
N VAL A 2 57.15 38.00 7.42
CA VAL A 2 55.75 37.85 7.93
C VAL A 2 55.41 36.38 7.82
N PRO A 3 54.94 35.70 8.88
CA PRO A 3 54.45 34.33 8.75
C PRO A 3 53.03 34.33 8.25
N VAL A 4 52.78 33.58 7.20
CA VAL A 4 51.44 33.27 6.64
C VAL A 4 50.80 32.19 7.52
N ALA A 5 49.68 32.51 8.11
CA ALA A 5 48.84 31.54 8.81
C ALA A 5 48.00 30.75 7.81
N VAL A 6 48.18 29.45 7.77
CA VAL A 6 47.35 28.51 7.01
C VAL A 6 46.11 28.16 7.83
N THR A 7 44.99 28.72 7.45
CA THR A 7 43.68 28.34 8.00
C THR A 7 43.20 27.09 7.29
N GLN A 8 43.14 25.97 8.02
CA GLN A 8 42.44 24.78 7.55
C GLN A 8 40.94 25.03 7.65
N ALA A 9 40.28 25.12 6.50
CA ALA A 9 38.84 25.09 6.41
C ALA A 9 38.37 23.63 6.58
N GLY A 10 37.76 23.37 7.74
CA GLY A 10 37.02 22.11 7.96
C GLY A 10 35.85 22.01 7.00
N GLY A 11 35.91 21.10 6.08
CA GLY A 11 34.82 20.78 5.19
C GLY A 11 33.66 20.13 5.97
N ALA A 12 32.65 20.93 6.32
CA ALA A 12 31.37 20.41 6.70
C ALA A 12 30.73 19.75 5.46
N SER A 13 30.68 18.43 5.45
CA SER A 13 29.92 17.65 4.48
C SER A 13 28.45 17.98 4.67
N THR A 14 27.93 18.93 3.92
CA THR A 14 26.50 19.15 3.79
C THR A 14 25.93 17.95 3.06
N ALA A 15 25.30 17.04 3.80
CA ALA A 15 24.43 16.01 3.23
C ALA A 15 23.41 16.74 2.36
N THR A 16 23.51 16.57 1.07
CA THR A 16 22.57 17.10 0.09
C THR A 16 21.22 16.46 0.37
N ALA A 17 20.32 17.21 0.99
CA ALA A 17 18.92 16.79 1.13
C ALA A 17 18.39 16.54 -0.27
N GLY A 18 18.04 15.28 -0.56
CA GLY A 18 17.52 14.88 -1.87
C GLY A 18 16.26 15.68 -2.19
N VAL A 19 16.24 16.24 -3.39
CA VAL A 19 15.16 17.09 -3.88
C VAL A 19 13.88 16.25 -3.89
N THR A 20 12.94 16.58 -3.01
CA THR A 20 11.55 16.14 -3.10
C THR A 20 11.01 16.66 -4.42
N GLN A 21 10.79 15.80 -5.40
CA GLN A 21 10.14 16.22 -6.63
C GLN A 21 8.68 16.48 -6.32
N ASN A 22 8.36 17.76 -6.18
CA ASN A 22 7.00 18.24 -6.04
C ASN A 22 6.31 18.07 -7.40
N LEU A 23 5.53 16.98 -7.54
CA LEU A 23 4.73 16.74 -8.72
C LEU A 23 3.37 17.43 -8.52
N ASP A 24 3.13 18.48 -9.29
CA ASP A 24 1.85 19.22 -9.30
C ASP A 24 1.42 19.77 -7.92
N GLY A 25 2.39 20.18 -7.07
CA GLY A 25 2.10 20.75 -5.75
C GLY A 25 1.88 19.71 -4.64
N VAL A 26 2.01 18.42 -4.94
CA VAL A 26 1.85 17.33 -3.95
C VAL A 26 3.21 16.70 -3.64
N GLU A 27 3.54 16.64 -2.37
CA GLU A 27 4.70 15.92 -1.89
C GLU A 27 4.38 14.42 -1.77
N TRP A 28 4.80 13.66 -2.77
CA TRP A 28 4.67 12.21 -2.74
C TRP A 28 5.73 11.57 -1.84
N PRO A 29 5.39 10.52 -1.08
CA PRO A 29 6.37 9.76 -0.31
C PRO A 29 7.53 9.29 -1.20
N ALA A 30 8.73 9.28 -0.65
CA ALA A 30 9.88 8.64 -1.28
C ALA A 30 9.59 7.15 -1.50
N SER A 31 10.35 6.49 -2.38
CA SER A 31 10.30 5.03 -2.51
C SER A 31 10.46 4.40 -1.12
N THR A 32 9.50 3.57 -0.74
CA THR A 32 9.32 3.11 0.64
C THR A 32 9.13 1.61 0.66
N ARG A 33 9.79 0.93 1.60
CA ARG A 33 9.55 -0.47 1.91
C ARG A 33 8.99 -0.60 3.32
N LEU A 34 7.89 -1.33 3.45
CA LEU A 34 7.24 -1.68 4.71
C LEU A 34 7.37 -3.18 4.93
N SER A 35 7.73 -3.58 6.14
CA SER A 35 7.83 -5.00 6.55
C SER A 35 6.83 -5.25 7.67
N TYR A 36 6.08 -6.34 7.57
CA TYR A 36 5.03 -6.70 8.50
C TYR A 36 5.24 -8.10 9.06
N GLU A 37 4.90 -8.29 10.33
CA GLU A 37 4.59 -9.58 10.90
C GLU A 37 3.14 -9.93 10.59
N LEU A 38 2.89 -11.19 10.23
CA LEU A 38 1.57 -11.72 9.94
C LEU A 38 1.14 -12.67 11.04
N HIS A 39 -0.04 -12.42 11.58
CA HIS A 39 -0.79 -13.35 12.42
C HIS A 39 -2.18 -13.53 11.79
N GLY A 40 -2.72 -14.73 11.84
CA GLY A 40 -4.01 -14.96 11.20
C GLY A 40 -4.63 -16.29 11.55
N TRP A 41 -5.77 -16.55 10.93
CA TRP A 41 -6.48 -17.81 11.05
C TRP A 41 -6.85 -18.34 9.66
N TYR A 42 -6.40 -19.54 9.36
CA TYR A 42 -6.78 -20.30 8.18
C TYR A 42 -6.75 -21.79 8.53
N ARG A 43 -7.91 -22.35 8.94
CA ARG A 43 -8.02 -23.73 9.46
C ARG A 43 -7.11 -24.01 10.66
N GLY A 44 -6.81 -22.99 11.44
CA GLY A 44 -5.88 -22.97 12.56
C GLY A 44 -5.08 -21.69 12.57
N ASP A 45 -4.33 -21.45 13.65
CA ASP A 45 -3.43 -20.30 13.76
C ASP A 45 -2.35 -20.36 12.70
N VAL A 46 -2.14 -19.25 12.01
CA VAL A 46 -1.07 -19.08 11.03
C VAL A 46 -0.25 -17.85 11.36
N THR A 47 1.04 -17.97 11.13
CA THR A 47 2.00 -16.85 11.21
C THR A 47 2.74 -16.71 9.89
N GLY A 48 3.38 -15.57 9.70
CA GLY A 48 4.13 -15.31 8.48
C GLY A 48 4.67 -13.89 8.44
N ASN A 49 4.85 -13.39 7.25
CA ASN A 49 5.31 -12.02 7.02
C ASN A 49 4.70 -11.43 5.75
N ALA A 50 4.75 -10.11 5.66
CA ALA A 50 4.41 -9.43 4.42
C ALA A 50 5.38 -8.28 4.16
N LYS A 51 5.50 -7.91 2.89
CA LYS A 51 6.27 -6.75 2.42
C LYS A 51 5.42 -5.93 1.46
N VAL A 52 5.51 -4.63 1.61
CA VAL A 52 4.93 -3.66 0.67
C VAL A 52 6.06 -2.77 0.19
N GLU A 53 6.25 -2.66 -1.11
CA GLU A 53 7.21 -1.77 -1.72
C GLU A 53 6.48 -0.78 -2.62
N TRP A 54 6.72 0.49 -2.35
CA TRP A 54 6.33 1.62 -3.18
C TRP A 54 7.58 2.14 -3.87
N LEU A 55 7.60 2.08 -5.19
CA LEU A 55 8.69 2.58 -6.01
C LEU A 55 8.18 3.70 -6.92
N ARG A 56 8.94 4.76 -7.01
CA ARG A 56 8.61 5.92 -7.84
C ARG A 56 9.82 6.38 -8.65
N GLU A 57 9.59 6.62 -9.93
CA GLU A 57 10.54 7.25 -10.84
C GLU A 57 9.82 8.31 -11.69
N GLY A 58 10.04 9.58 -11.35
CA GLY A 58 9.27 10.68 -11.94
C GLY A 58 7.77 10.51 -11.73
N ARG A 59 7.02 10.44 -12.84
CA ARG A 59 5.56 10.19 -12.82
C ARG A 59 5.18 8.71 -12.97
N ARG A 60 6.14 7.80 -12.98
CA ARG A 60 5.86 6.36 -12.97
C ARG A 60 5.88 5.84 -11.56
N TYR A 61 5.03 4.87 -11.29
CA TYR A 61 5.03 4.17 -10.02
C TYR A 61 4.95 2.65 -10.22
N GLN A 62 5.42 1.93 -9.22
CA GLN A 62 5.19 0.51 -9.01
C GLN A 62 4.87 0.28 -7.54
N VAL A 63 3.89 -0.58 -7.28
CA VAL A 63 3.55 -1.09 -5.94
C VAL A 63 3.70 -2.60 -5.99
N HIS A 64 4.46 -3.16 -5.07
CA HIS A 64 4.60 -4.61 -4.92
C HIS A 64 4.18 -5.01 -3.52
N LEU A 65 3.28 -5.98 -3.42
CA LEU A 65 2.89 -6.61 -2.17
C LEU A 65 3.24 -8.10 -2.23
N GLU A 66 3.92 -8.58 -1.19
CA GLU A 66 4.14 -10.01 -1.00
C GLU A 66 3.65 -10.39 0.40
N VAL A 67 2.80 -11.41 0.46
CA VAL A 67 2.30 -12.01 1.71
C VAL A 67 2.72 -13.46 1.72
N VAL A 68 3.40 -13.89 2.78
CA VAL A 68 3.88 -15.26 2.99
C VAL A 68 3.26 -15.80 4.27
N ILE A 69 2.54 -16.88 4.16
CA ILE A 69 2.00 -17.64 5.30
C ILE A 69 2.95 -18.81 5.55
N GLY A 70 3.36 -19.01 6.81
CA GLY A 70 4.37 -19.97 7.23
C GLY A 70 5.77 -19.35 7.24
N SER A 71 6.78 -20.19 7.41
CA SER A 71 8.18 -19.77 7.39
C SER A 71 8.61 -19.30 6.00
N SER A 72 9.46 -18.28 5.92
CA SER A 72 10.04 -17.83 4.64
C SER A 72 10.83 -18.94 3.92
N MET A 73 11.38 -19.90 4.66
CA MET A 73 12.13 -21.05 4.11
C MET A 73 11.21 -22.20 3.69
N ALA A 74 10.02 -22.32 4.30
CA ALA A 74 9.02 -23.35 4.02
C ALA A 74 7.63 -22.74 4.04
N PRO A 75 7.27 -21.93 3.04
CA PRO A 75 5.97 -21.26 2.99
C PRO A 75 4.85 -22.29 2.75
N LEU A 76 3.71 -22.07 3.41
CA LEU A 76 2.46 -22.80 3.18
C LEU A 76 1.67 -22.17 2.05
N ALA A 77 1.71 -20.84 1.96
CA ALA A 77 1.11 -20.07 0.88
C ALA A 77 1.90 -18.77 0.66
N ARG A 78 1.88 -18.29 -0.57
CA ARG A 78 2.46 -17.00 -0.98
C ARG A 78 1.50 -16.30 -1.94
N ARG A 79 1.27 -15.02 -1.69
CA ARG A 79 0.53 -14.17 -2.61
C ARG A 79 1.38 -12.96 -2.96
N ARG A 80 1.55 -12.73 -4.25
CA ARG A 80 2.20 -11.54 -4.80
C ARG A 80 1.19 -10.75 -5.60
N MET A 81 1.25 -9.44 -5.44
CA MET A 81 0.45 -8.51 -6.22
C MET A 81 1.36 -7.36 -6.65
N SER A 82 1.19 -6.90 -7.86
CA SER A 82 1.86 -5.71 -8.35
C SER A 82 0.91 -4.82 -9.13
N SER A 83 1.09 -3.52 -8.99
CA SER A 83 0.41 -2.49 -9.75
C SER A 83 1.45 -1.54 -10.31
N GLU A 84 1.33 -1.19 -11.57
CA GLU A 84 2.16 -0.18 -12.20
C GLU A 84 1.31 0.81 -12.99
N GLY A 85 1.79 2.04 -13.08
CA GLY A 85 1.06 3.09 -13.78
C GLY A 85 1.72 4.45 -13.64
N ARG A 86 0.91 5.49 -13.64
CA ARG A 86 1.34 6.88 -13.58
C ARG A 86 0.75 7.59 -12.37
N ILE A 87 1.46 8.63 -11.95
CA ILE A 87 1.02 9.59 -10.96
C ILE A 87 0.40 10.77 -11.70
N SER A 88 -0.77 11.22 -11.26
CA SER A 88 -1.49 12.41 -11.74
C SER A 88 -1.75 13.36 -10.57
N PRO A 89 -2.26 14.59 -10.84
CA PRO A 89 -2.70 15.50 -9.78
C PRO A 89 -3.81 14.93 -8.88
N ASP A 90 -4.62 13.99 -9.41
CA ASP A 90 -5.73 13.36 -8.70
C ASP A 90 -5.33 12.04 -8.02
N GLY A 91 -4.07 11.65 -8.10
CA GLY A 91 -3.55 10.43 -7.51
C GLY A 91 -3.01 9.43 -8.53
N LEU A 92 -3.16 8.15 -8.23
CA LEU A 92 -2.65 7.08 -9.06
C LEU A 92 -3.57 6.77 -10.25
N VAL A 93 -2.95 6.52 -11.39
CA VAL A 93 -3.59 6.04 -12.63
C VAL A 93 -3.00 4.67 -12.96
N PRO A 94 -3.55 3.58 -12.40
CA PRO A 94 -3.07 2.22 -12.67
C PRO A 94 -3.22 1.88 -14.16
N GLN A 95 -2.23 1.17 -14.71
CA GLN A 95 -2.22 0.73 -16.11
C GLN A 95 -2.14 -0.79 -16.24
N ARG A 96 -1.48 -1.44 -15.29
CA ARG A 96 -1.34 -2.89 -15.25
C ARG A 96 -1.38 -3.39 -13.82
N TYR A 97 -2.06 -4.50 -13.62
CA TYR A 97 -2.10 -5.22 -12.37
C TYR A 97 -1.84 -6.70 -12.61
N GLU A 98 -1.02 -7.29 -11.75
CA GLU A 98 -0.70 -8.71 -11.76
C GLU A 98 -0.85 -9.29 -10.35
N GLN A 99 -1.37 -10.50 -10.27
CA GLN A 99 -1.50 -11.25 -9.04
C GLN A 99 -1.11 -12.71 -9.26
N GLU A 100 -0.30 -13.24 -8.35
CA GLU A 100 -0.01 -14.67 -8.28
C GLU A 100 -0.29 -15.16 -6.86
N THR A 101 -1.01 -16.26 -6.75
CA THR A 101 -1.25 -16.98 -5.48
C THR A 101 -0.76 -18.39 -5.63
N TRP A 102 0.25 -18.74 -4.85
CA TRP A 102 0.79 -20.08 -4.72
C TRP A 102 0.42 -20.68 -3.37
N GLN A 103 0.14 -21.99 -3.33
CA GLN A 103 -0.15 -22.76 -2.12
C GLN A 103 0.56 -24.10 -2.22
N ILE A 104 1.02 -24.64 -1.07
CA ILE A 104 1.69 -25.94 -1.01
C ILE A 104 0.80 -27.08 -1.52
N ILE A 105 -0.52 -26.93 -1.35
CA ILE A 105 -1.53 -27.87 -1.87
C ILE A 105 -2.44 -27.07 -2.81
N GLY A 106 -2.45 -27.40 -4.08
CA GLY A 106 -3.28 -26.78 -5.09
C GLY A 106 -2.49 -26.29 -6.31
N ARG A 107 -3.19 -25.58 -7.20
CA ARG A 107 -2.57 -24.97 -8.38
C ARG A 107 -2.25 -23.52 -8.12
N THR A 108 -1.13 -23.03 -8.65
CA THR A 108 -0.84 -21.60 -8.73
C THR A 108 -1.94 -20.91 -9.52
N ARG A 109 -2.50 -19.86 -8.95
CA ARG A 109 -3.52 -19.01 -9.59
C ARG A 109 -2.88 -17.68 -9.97
N ARG A 110 -3.17 -17.23 -11.20
CA ARG A 110 -2.73 -15.93 -11.72
C ARG A 110 -3.93 -15.14 -12.18
N ALA A 111 -3.84 -13.83 -12.03
CA ALA A 111 -4.83 -12.88 -12.51
C ALA A 111 -4.10 -11.61 -12.96
N ASP A 112 -4.22 -11.30 -14.25
CA ASP A 112 -3.60 -10.14 -14.87
C ASP A 112 -4.70 -9.24 -15.41
N MET A 113 -4.59 -7.93 -15.18
CA MET A 113 -5.54 -6.93 -15.69
C MET A 113 -4.78 -5.82 -16.41
N VAL A 114 -5.39 -5.30 -17.48
CA VAL A 114 -4.92 -4.12 -18.18
C VAL A 114 -5.93 -3.01 -18.04
N LEU A 115 -5.51 -1.90 -17.42
CA LEU A 115 -6.33 -0.72 -17.21
C LEU A 115 -5.95 0.33 -18.27
N GLY A 116 -6.52 0.18 -19.47
CA GLY A 116 -6.31 1.09 -20.61
C GLY A 116 -6.97 2.45 -20.39
N SER A 117 -6.82 3.36 -21.36
CA SER A 117 -7.36 4.72 -21.25
C SER A 117 -8.91 4.77 -21.16
N GLU A 118 -9.58 3.92 -21.89
CA GLU A 118 -11.06 3.90 -22.00
C GLU A 118 -11.68 2.63 -21.43
N LEU A 119 -10.95 1.51 -21.48
CA LEU A 119 -11.43 0.20 -21.09
C LEU A 119 -10.48 -0.47 -20.09
N VAL A 120 -11.06 -1.20 -19.15
CA VAL A 120 -10.36 -2.15 -18.28
C VAL A 120 -10.61 -3.55 -18.82
N THR A 121 -9.54 -4.29 -19.10
CA THR A 121 -9.59 -5.71 -19.41
C THR A 121 -9.32 -6.51 -18.15
N LEU A 122 -10.33 -7.20 -17.64
CA LEU A 122 -10.28 -8.01 -16.43
C LEU A 122 -9.55 -9.34 -16.69
N ALA A 123 -9.16 -10.04 -15.62
CA ALA A 123 -8.43 -11.30 -15.70
C ALA A 123 -9.25 -12.44 -16.37
N ASN A 124 -10.57 -12.34 -16.37
CA ASN A 124 -11.46 -13.27 -17.10
C ASN A 124 -11.64 -12.89 -18.59
N GLY A 125 -10.91 -11.86 -19.08
CA GLY A 125 -11.00 -11.37 -20.47
C GLY A 125 -12.16 -10.41 -20.75
N GLN A 126 -13.06 -10.17 -19.79
CA GLN A 126 -14.12 -9.19 -19.94
C GLN A 126 -13.56 -7.78 -20.02
N ARG A 127 -14.16 -6.95 -20.87
CA ARG A 127 -13.84 -5.55 -21.00
C ARG A 127 -14.98 -4.70 -20.46
N GLN A 128 -14.66 -3.72 -19.64
CA GLN A 128 -15.61 -2.78 -19.06
C GLN A 128 -15.11 -1.35 -19.26
N PRO A 129 -16.02 -0.35 -19.37
CA PRO A 129 -15.62 1.05 -19.38
C PRO A 129 -14.74 1.38 -18.16
N ARG A 130 -13.69 2.16 -18.38
CA ARG A 130 -12.80 2.56 -17.31
C ARG A 130 -13.43 3.67 -16.47
N PRO A 131 -13.71 3.47 -15.16
CA PRO A 131 -14.04 4.58 -14.27
C PRO A 131 -12.81 5.52 -14.12
N PRO A 132 -13.03 6.85 -14.00
CA PRO A 132 -11.93 7.82 -13.94
C PRO A 132 -11.04 7.64 -12.70
N ASP A 133 -11.62 7.17 -11.61
CA ASP A 133 -10.99 6.97 -10.30
C ASP A 133 -10.66 5.50 -9.98
N VAL A 134 -10.58 4.66 -11.02
CA VAL A 134 -10.37 3.22 -10.81
C VAL A 134 -8.99 2.93 -10.23
N GLN A 135 -9.00 2.11 -9.19
CA GLN A 135 -7.81 1.52 -8.58
C GLN A 135 -7.84 -0.01 -8.73
N ASP A 136 -6.71 -0.66 -8.54
CA ASP A 136 -6.62 -2.11 -8.36
C ASP A 136 -6.33 -2.46 -6.88
N THR A 137 -6.29 -3.74 -6.56
CA THR A 137 -6.14 -4.20 -5.17
C THR A 137 -4.76 -3.91 -4.56
N ALA A 138 -3.77 -3.48 -5.34
CA ALA A 138 -2.46 -3.05 -4.84
C ALA A 138 -2.37 -1.52 -4.79
N SER A 139 -2.81 -0.81 -5.83
CA SER A 139 -2.75 0.66 -5.91
C SER A 139 -3.66 1.36 -4.89
N GLN A 140 -4.78 0.74 -4.49
CA GLN A 140 -5.74 1.33 -3.54
C GLN A 140 -5.11 1.80 -2.22
N PHE A 141 -4.09 1.11 -1.73
CA PHE A 141 -3.41 1.49 -0.48
C PHE A 141 -2.68 2.82 -0.62
N VAL A 142 -1.95 3.00 -1.71
CA VAL A 142 -1.21 4.23 -1.98
C VAL A 142 -2.16 5.36 -2.36
N GLN A 143 -3.23 5.06 -3.10
CA GLN A 143 -4.28 6.05 -3.39
C GLN A 143 -4.96 6.55 -2.11
N MET A 144 -5.24 5.68 -1.15
CA MET A 144 -5.78 6.07 0.15
C MET A 144 -4.82 7.01 0.89
N VAL A 145 -3.54 6.66 0.96
CA VAL A 145 -2.50 7.51 1.56
C VAL A 145 -2.47 8.88 0.88
N PHE A 146 -2.45 8.91 -0.45
CA PHE A 146 -2.46 10.15 -1.23
C PHE A 146 -3.68 11.02 -0.89
N LEU A 147 -4.88 10.46 -0.91
CA LEU A 147 -6.10 11.21 -0.64
C LEU A 147 -6.12 11.82 0.77
N LEU A 148 -5.67 11.09 1.78
CA LEU A 148 -5.62 11.58 3.16
C LEU A 148 -4.51 12.60 3.41
N MET A 149 -3.41 12.54 2.66
CA MET A 149 -2.34 13.54 2.72
C MET A 149 -2.73 14.85 2.01
N THR A 150 -3.44 14.76 0.90
CA THR A 150 -3.81 15.93 0.08
C THR A 150 -5.13 16.56 0.49
N ARG A 151 -5.99 15.82 1.20
CA ARG A 151 -7.33 16.23 1.65
C ARG A 151 -7.49 15.93 3.15
N PRO A 152 -6.87 16.73 4.03
CA PRO A 152 -6.88 16.47 5.48
C PRO A 152 -8.27 16.40 6.09
N GLU A 153 -9.26 17.05 5.45
CA GLU A 153 -10.66 16.98 5.85
C GLU A 153 -11.23 15.56 5.79
N LEU A 154 -10.67 14.69 4.94
CA LEU A 154 -11.04 13.29 4.86
C LEU A 154 -10.49 12.44 6.00
N ALA A 155 -9.44 12.91 6.68
CA ALA A 155 -8.82 12.19 7.80
C ALA A 155 -9.57 12.41 9.13
N ARG A 156 -10.88 12.66 9.09
CA ARG A 156 -11.71 12.92 10.28
C ARG A 156 -12.69 11.78 10.51
N PRO A 157 -12.99 11.41 11.77
CA PRO A 157 -14.02 10.44 12.07
C PRO A 157 -15.34 10.80 11.39
N GLY A 158 -16.01 9.83 10.77
CA GLY A 158 -17.25 10.01 10.04
C GLY A 158 -17.10 10.47 8.57
N ALA A 159 -15.90 10.88 8.15
CA ALA A 159 -15.63 11.10 6.72
C ALA A 159 -15.56 9.76 5.97
N SER A 160 -15.70 9.81 4.67
CA SER A 160 -15.54 8.64 3.81
C SER A 160 -14.82 8.97 2.51
N VAL A 161 -14.14 7.96 1.97
CA VAL A 161 -13.47 8.00 0.67
C VAL A 161 -14.08 6.90 -0.18
N ASP A 162 -14.36 7.20 -1.44
CA ASP A 162 -14.85 6.21 -2.39
C ASP A 162 -14.08 6.26 -3.71
N PHE A 163 -13.89 5.10 -4.31
CA PHE A 163 -13.32 4.93 -5.65
C PHE A 163 -13.77 3.60 -6.25
N ALA A 164 -13.68 3.49 -7.57
CA ALA A 164 -13.90 2.22 -8.25
C ALA A 164 -12.70 1.29 -8.00
N LEU A 165 -12.96 0.03 -7.65
CA LEU A 165 -11.94 -1.00 -7.45
C LEU A 165 -12.09 -2.08 -8.50
N ALA A 166 -11.08 -2.23 -9.35
CA ALA A 166 -10.98 -3.33 -10.30
C ALA A 166 -10.49 -4.58 -9.55
N LEU A 167 -11.38 -5.55 -9.49
CA LEU A 167 -11.12 -6.92 -9.01
C LEU A 167 -10.91 -7.84 -10.22
N PRO A 168 -10.33 -9.03 -10.07
CA PRO A 168 -10.02 -9.91 -11.20
C PRO A 168 -11.20 -10.21 -12.13
N HIS A 169 -12.45 -10.17 -11.63
CA HIS A 169 -13.64 -10.59 -12.38
C HIS A 169 -14.70 -9.49 -12.53
N ARG A 170 -14.54 -8.32 -11.91
CA ARG A 170 -15.49 -7.20 -11.96
C ARG A 170 -14.88 -5.91 -11.49
N ILE A 171 -15.58 -4.80 -11.73
CA ILE A 171 -15.29 -3.50 -11.15
C ILE A 171 -16.45 -3.14 -10.21
N ASP A 172 -16.14 -2.83 -8.96
CA ASP A 172 -17.11 -2.40 -7.95
C ASP A 172 -16.76 -1.03 -7.40
N ARG A 173 -17.77 -0.27 -6.93
CA ARG A 173 -17.55 0.93 -6.15
C ARG A 173 -17.36 0.58 -4.68
N TRP A 174 -16.25 1.02 -4.10
CA TRP A 174 -15.90 0.79 -2.70
C TRP A 174 -15.87 2.11 -1.94
N THR A 175 -16.54 2.14 -0.80
CA THR A 175 -16.52 3.25 0.14
C THR A 175 -15.82 2.83 1.41
N TYR A 176 -14.85 3.62 1.84
CA TYR A 176 -14.09 3.43 3.07
C TYR A 176 -14.48 4.52 4.08
N ASP A 177 -14.87 4.12 5.27
CA ASP A 177 -15.24 5.00 6.37
C ASP A 177 -14.05 5.25 7.30
N MET A 178 -13.83 6.51 7.67
CA MET A 178 -12.88 6.92 8.70
C MET A 178 -13.53 6.72 10.06
N ILE A 179 -13.10 5.69 10.80
CA ILE A 179 -13.73 5.29 12.07
C ILE A 179 -13.25 6.20 13.20
N GLY A 180 -11.95 6.48 13.27
CA GLY A 180 -11.37 7.33 14.31
C GLY A 180 -9.92 6.99 14.60
N ALA A 181 -9.36 7.71 15.58
CA ALA A 181 -8.01 7.49 16.04
C ALA A 181 -7.95 6.26 16.96
N GLU A 182 -6.90 5.44 16.79
CA GLU A 182 -6.62 4.26 17.60
C GLU A 182 -5.10 4.16 17.81
N THR A 183 -4.68 3.85 19.04
CA THR A 183 -3.26 3.63 19.33
C THR A 183 -2.96 2.14 19.30
N LEU A 184 -2.03 1.76 18.44
CA LEU A 184 -1.58 0.39 18.26
C LEU A 184 -0.25 0.17 18.97
N THR A 185 -0.09 -0.99 19.60
CA THR A 185 1.21 -1.51 20.02
C THR A 185 1.73 -2.43 18.92
N THR A 186 2.87 -2.08 18.34
CA THR A 186 3.52 -2.84 17.26
C THR A 186 4.95 -3.19 17.66
N PRO A 187 5.61 -4.14 17.01
CA PRO A 187 7.05 -4.37 17.18
C PRO A 187 7.89 -3.10 16.90
N ALA A 188 7.40 -2.20 16.04
CA ALA A 188 8.03 -0.90 15.77
C ALA A 188 7.76 0.16 16.85
N GLY A 189 6.98 -0.14 17.89
CA GLY A 189 6.60 0.76 18.97
C GLY A 189 5.10 1.08 19.02
N SER A 190 4.75 2.01 19.92
CA SER A 190 3.37 2.52 20.05
C SER A 190 3.11 3.60 19.00
N ILE A 191 2.07 3.42 18.19
CA ILE A 191 1.77 4.28 17.04
C ILE A 191 0.30 4.69 17.08
N THR A 192 0.02 5.99 17.08
CA THR A 192 -1.35 6.50 16.90
C THR A 192 -1.71 6.45 15.41
N THR A 193 -2.86 5.88 15.11
CA THR A 193 -3.33 5.62 13.74
C THR A 193 -4.75 6.10 13.54
N LEU A 194 -5.13 6.31 12.28
CA LEU A 194 -6.51 6.48 11.83
C LEU A 194 -7.01 5.14 11.29
N HIS A 195 -8.06 4.59 11.90
CA HIS A 195 -8.69 3.35 11.44
C HIS A 195 -9.62 3.64 10.26
N VAL A 196 -9.38 2.94 9.15
CA VAL A 196 -10.12 3.02 7.89
C VAL A 196 -10.73 1.66 7.58
N ARG A 197 -12.03 1.62 7.36
CA ARG A 197 -12.78 0.39 7.15
C ARG A 197 -13.70 0.49 5.95
N PRO A 198 -13.81 -0.55 5.08
CA PRO A 198 -14.82 -0.56 4.04
C PRO A 198 -16.23 -0.61 4.64
N ARG A 199 -17.14 0.18 4.08
CA ARG A 199 -18.54 0.31 4.56
C ARG A 199 -19.31 -0.99 4.45
N ARG A 200 -19.04 -1.77 3.43
CA ARG A 200 -19.67 -3.07 3.20
C ARG A 200 -18.65 -4.20 3.27
N ARG A 201 -19.12 -5.38 3.62
CA ARG A 201 -18.31 -6.58 3.46
C ARG A 201 -18.17 -6.91 1.97
N ALA A 202 -17.05 -7.52 1.60
CA ALA A 202 -16.85 -8.08 0.29
C ALA A 202 -17.91 -9.15 -0.03
N ALA A 203 -18.19 -9.37 -1.31
CA ALA A 203 -18.98 -10.50 -1.74
C ALA A 203 -18.24 -11.82 -1.44
N GLU A 204 -18.95 -12.93 -1.45
CA GLU A 204 -18.35 -14.25 -1.21
C GLU A 204 -17.16 -14.49 -2.16
N GLY A 205 -16.03 -14.88 -1.57
CA GLY A 205 -14.76 -15.11 -2.28
C GLY A 205 -13.87 -13.89 -2.46
N ASP A 206 -14.33 -12.68 -2.12
CA ASP A 206 -13.52 -11.48 -2.09
C ASP A 206 -12.84 -11.28 -0.74
N LEU A 207 -11.87 -10.39 -0.73
CA LEU A 207 -11.19 -9.96 0.49
C LEU A 207 -11.68 -8.58 0.92
N THR A 208 -12.01 -8.45 2.19
CA THR A 208 -12.23 -7.16 2.86
C THR A 208 -10.91 -6.69 3.47
N VAL A 209 -10.55 -5.44 3.26
CA VAL A 209 -9.31 -4.88 3.79
C VAL A 209 -9.63 -3.69 4.68
N GLN A 210 -9.17 -3.74 5.92
CA GLN A 210 -9.16 -2.61 6.85
C GLN A 210 -7.72 -2.12 7.01
N MET A 211 -7.55 -0.83 7.25
CA MET A 211 -6.24 -0.19 7.38
C MET A 211 -6.18 0.67 8.63
N TRP A 212 -5.02 0.71 9.28
CA TRP A 212 -4.68 1.66 10.34
C TRP A 212 -3.51 2.50 9.85
N LEU A 213 -3.82 3.72 9.45
CA LEU A 213 -2.88 4.64 8.80
C LEU A 213 -2.26 5.55 9.86
N ALA A 214 -0.94 5.66 9.86
CA ALA A 214 -0.17 6.39 10.87
C ALA A 214 0.19 7.81 10.38
N PRO A 215 -0.42 8.89 10.93
CA PRO A 215 -0.07 10.26 10.56
C PRO A 215 1.41 10.58 10.79
N SER A 216 2.01 10.05 11.87
CA SER A 216 3.44 10.21 12.16
C SER A 216 4.38 9.54 11.15
N LEU A 217 3.85 8.64 10.31
CA LEU A 217 4.57 7.92 9.26
C LEU A 217 4.02 8.29 7.86
N GLN A 218 3.64 9.56 7.63
CA GLN A 218 3.10 10.02 6.33
C GLN A 218 1.86 9.22 5.88
N MET A 219 0.95 8.92 6.80
CA MET A 219 -0.24 8.09 6.55
C MET A 219 0.07 6.66 6.06
N LEU A 220 1.31 6.17 6.21
CA LEU A 220 1.63 4.79 5.87
C LEU A 220 0.89 3.81 6.79
N PRO A 221 0.45 2.65 6.29
CA PRO A 221 -0.30 1.69 7.09
C PRO A 221 0.59 1.01 8.13
N ALA A 222 0.29 1.24 9.41
CA ALA A 222 0.93 0.55 10.54
C ALA A 222 0.33 -0.83 10.79
N ARG A 223 -0.93 -1.05 10.35
CA ARG A 223 -1.62 -2.34 10.39
C ARG A 223 -2.56 -2.47 9.21
N ILE A 224 -2.65 -3.67 8.66
CA ILE A 224 -3.59 -4.04 7.60
C ILE A 224 -4.25 -5.35 8.01
N ARG A 225 -5.58 -5.37 8.08
CA ARG A 225 -6.34 -6.59 8.32
C ARG A 225 -7.06 -7.01 7.04
N ILE A 226 -6.81 -8.22 6.61
CA ILE A 226 -7.40 -8.83 5.42
C ILE A 226 -8.32 -9.94 5.90
N GLU A 227 -9.61 -9.88 5.52
CA GLU A 227 -10.61 -10.86 5.90
C GLU A 227 -11.31 -11.39 4.65
N GLN A 228 -11.40 -12.69 4.54
CA GLN A 228 -12.26 -13.36 3.57
C GLN A 228 -13.62 -13.67 4.21
N ASP A 229 -13.59 -14.17 5.44
CA ASP A 229 -14.76 -14.47 6.26
C ASP A 229 -14.37 -14.48 7.76
N ALA A 230 -15.30 -14.84 8.66
CA ALA A 230 -15.05 -14.87 10.09
C ALA A 230 -13.99 -15.90 10.53
N THR A 231 -13.69 -16.88 9.68
CA THR A 231 -12.77 -17.99 9.94
C THR A 231 -11.52 -17.97 9.06
N THR A 232 -11.36 -16.94 8.22
CA THR A 232 -10.22 -16.79 7.32
C THR A 232 -9.80 -15.34 7.28
N TRP A 233 -8.74 -15.00 8.00
CA TRP A 233 -8.24 -13.64 8.10
C TRP A 233 -6.73 -13.61 8.35
N ALA A 234 -6.11 -12.51 7.98
CA ALA A 234 -4.72 -12.19 8.25
C ALA A 234 -4.61 -10.75 8.77
N ASP A 235 -3.81 -10.57 9.79
CA ASP A 235 -3.48 -9.30 10.42
C ASP A 235 -2.00 -9.01 10.21
N LEU A 236 -1.67 -7.97 9.48
CA LEU A 236 -0.33 -7.53 9.17
C LEU A 236 -0.01 -6.35 10.05
N VAL A 237 0.97 -6.50 10.95
CA VAL A 237 1.39 -5.45 11.88
C VAL A 237 2.81 -5.01 11.55
N LEU A 238 3.05 -3.70 11.50
CA LEU A 238 4.35 -3.13 11.13
C LEU A 238 5.45 -3.66 12.06
N ALA A 239 6.41 -4.37 11.47
CA ALA A 239 7.47 -5.06 12.20
C ALA A 239 8.63 -4.13 12.59
N LYS A 240 8.90 -3.10 11.80
CA LYS A 240 9.97 -2.13 11.99
C LYS A 240 9.62 -0.81 11.32
N ALA A 241 10.39 0.23 11.62
CA ALA A 241 10.23 1.54 10.97
C ALA A 241 10.30 1.40 9.43
N PRO A 242 9.51 2.22 8.68
CA PRO A 242 9.57 2.25 7.22
C PRO A 242 11.00 2.51 6.71
N GLU A 243 11.44 1.73 5.74
CA GLU A 243 12.70 1.98 5.04
C GLU A 243 12.40 2.85 3.82
N GLN A 244 12.90 4.07 3.82
CA GLN A 244 12.73 5.01 2.71
C GLN A 244 14.05 5.21 1.99
N ALA A 245 13.99 5.33 0.65
CA ALA A 245 15.16 5.72 -0.14
C ALA A 245 15.65 7.09 0.36
N ALA A 246 16.97 7.27 0.39
CA ALA A 246 17.55 8.57 0.69
C ALA A 246 16.95 9.62 -0.26
N ARG A 247 16.46 10.70 0.31
CA ARG A 247 15.89 11.84 -0.40
C ARG A 247 16.98 12.62 -1.11
#